data_d743fdf9181bdc01e640d65ea4e0f683
#
_entry.id   d743fdf9181bdc01e640d65ea4e0f683
#
_cell.length_a   1.000
_cell.length_b   1.000
_cell.length_c   1.000
_cell.angle_alpha   90.00
_cell.angle_beta   90.00
_cell.angle_gamma   90.00
#
_symmetry.space_group_name_H-M   'P 1'
#
loop_
_entity.id
_entity.type
_entity.pdbx_description
1 polymer ?
#
loop_
_entity_poly.entity_id
_entity_poly.type
_entity_poly.pdbx_seq_one_letter_code
_entity_poly.pdbx_strand_id
1 'polypeptide(L)'
;MPDTSDLLQQGIAYANAGRREEARDILLQVVELDEQNESAWLWLSGVVDSDDDKAVALENVLALNPSNEWARRGLEILGRPLPGEQ
;
A
#
# COMPACT_ATOMS: atom_id res chain seq x y z
N MET A 1 5.89 18.02 14.92
CA MET A 1 6.17 17.01 13.90
C MET A 1 4.86 16.37 13.44
N PRO A 2 4.64 16.23 12.16
CA PRO A 2 3.48 15.49 11.70
C PRO A 2 3.62 14.04 12.14
N ASP A 3 2.55 13.45 12.64
CA ASP A 3 2.56 12.04 12.96
C ASP A 3 2.20 11.22 11.71
N THR A 4 2.33 9.90 11.79
CA THR A 4 2.04 9.03 10.66
C THR A 4 0.59 9.12 10.21
N SER A 5 -0.33 9.41 11.14
CA SER A 5 -1.74 9.56 10.84
C SER A 5 -1.98 10.77 9.91
N ASP A 6 -1.33 11.90 10.18
CA ASP A 6 -1.46 13.08 9.34
C ASP A 6 -0.85 12.86 7.96
N LEU A 7 0.31 12.23 7.92
CA LEU A 7 0.96 11.91 6.64
C LEU A 7 0.11 10.92 5.82
N LEU A 8 -0.47 9.92 6.48
CA LEU A 8 -1.34 8.98 5.80
C LEU A 8 -2.55 9.69 5.19
N GLN A 9 -3.17 10.60 5.93
CA GLN A 9 -4.31 11.37 5.44
C GLN A 9 -3.91 12.21 4.22
N GLN A 10 -2.75 12.84 4.24
CA GLN A 10 -2.25 13.60 3.10
C GLN A 10 -2.02 12.71 1.88
N GLY A 11 -1.40 11.55 2.09
CA GLY A 11 -1.18 10.59 1.01
C GLY A 11 -2.47 10.13 0.38
N ILE A 12 -3.47 9.82 1.20
CA ILE A 12 -4.79 9.41 0.72
C ILE A 12 -5.45 10.54 -0.06
N ALA A 13 -5.36 11.78 0.43
CA ALA A 13 -5.93 12.93 -0.24
C ALA A 13 -5.33 13.15 -1.62
N TYR A 14 -4.00 13.04 -1.74
CA TYR A 14 -3.34 13.14 -3.04
C TYR A 14 -3.75 12.00 -3.97
N ALA A 15 -3.85 10.78 -3.45
CA ALA A 15 -4.27 9.63 -4.25
C ALA A 15 -5.68 9.85 -4.81
N ASN A 16 -6.59 10.33 -3.99
CA ASN A 16 -7.96 10.61 -4.41
C ASN A 16 -8.05 11.78 -5.39
N ALA A 17 -7.08 12.69 -5.35
CA ALA A 17 -7.01 13.82 -6.28
C ALA A 17 -6.32 13.45 -7.59
N GLY A 18 -5.87 12.22 -7.75
CA GLY A 18 -5.15 11.78 -8.95
C GLY A 18 -3.68 12.18 -8.98
N ARG A 19 -3.14 12.67 -7.87
CA ARG A 19 -1.73 13.14 -7.79
C ARG A 19 -0.86 11.98 -7.31
N ARG A 20 -0.61 11.03 -8.21
CA ARG A 20 0.00 9.75 -7.86
C ARG A 20 1.41 9.87 -7.32
N GLU A 21 2.25 10.70 -7.93
CA GLU A 21 3.64 10.84 -7.50
C GLU A 21 3.74 11.40 -6.08
N GLU A 22 2.94 12.42 -5.80
CA GLU A 22 2.92 13.03 -4.47
C GLU A 22 2.35 12.07 -3.43
N ALA A 23 1.29 11.34 -3.80
CA ALA A 23 0.73 10.32 -2.92
C ALA A 23 1.77 9.24 -2.62
N ARG A 24 2.46 8.75 -3.66
CA ARG A 24 3.48 7.72 -3.50
C ARG A 24 4.59 8.19 -2.56
N ASP A 25 5.10 9.40 -2.77
CA ASP A 25 6.20 9.90 -1.96
C ASP A 25 5.81 10.02 -0.48
N ILE A 26 4.60 10.49 -0.21
CA ILE A 26 4.12 10.62 1.17
C ILE A 26 3.85 9.25 1.79
N LEU A 27 3.21 8.35 1.04
CA LEU A 27 2.91 7.01 1.55
C LEU A 27 4.18 6.20 1.80
N LEU A 28 5.22 6.38 0.99
CA LEU A 28 6.53 5.79 1.27
C LEU A 28 7.09 6.27 2.59
N GLN A 29 6.96 7.55 2.90
CA GLN A 29 7.37 8.08 4.19
C GLN A 29 6.59 7.43 5.33
N VAL A 30 5.29 7.22 5.16
CA VAL A 30 4.48 6.58 6.20
C VAL A 30 4.98 5.17 6.48
N VAL A 31 5.23 4.36 5.45
CA VAL A 31 5.66 2.98 5.67
C VAL A 31 7.10 2.90 6.19
N GLU A 32 7.93 3.91 5.94
CA GLU A 32 9.26 3.99 6.55
C GLU A 32 9.18 4.29 8.04
N LEU A 33 8.23 5.14 8.44
CA LEU A 33 8.02 5.52 9.84
C LEU A 33 7.23 4.47 10.61
N ASP A 34 6.34 3.75 9.93
CA ASP A 34 5.46 2.76 10.54
C ASP A 34 5.22 1.62 9.56
N GLU A 35 6.10 0.62 9.61
CA GLU A 35 6.04 -0.53 8.70
C GLU A 35 4.81 -1.39 8.92
N GLN A 36 4.11 -1.22 10.04
CA GLN A 36 2.92 -2.00 10.37
C GLN A 36 1.62 -1.27 10.05
N ASN A 37 1.72 -0.21 9.25
CA ASN A 37 0.54 0.53 8.83
C ASN A 37 -0.09 -0.13 7.60
N GLU A 38 -1.05 -0.99 7.84
CA GLU A 38 -1.74 -1.74 6.77
C GLU A 38 -2.35 -0.82 5.72
N SER A 39 -3.02 0.25 6.15
CA SER A 39 -3.66 1.20 5.25
C SER A 39 -2.65 1.87 4.31
N ALA A 40 -1.48 2.23 4.85
CA ALA A 40 -0.46 2.89 4.04
C ALA A 40 0.05 1.96 2.93
N TRP A 41 0.32 0.70 3.26
CA TRP A 41 0.74 -0.27 2.25
C TRP A 41 -0.35 -0.47 1.18
N LEU A 42 -1.61 -0.54 1.61
CA LEU A 42 -2.71 -0.75 0.68
C LEU A 42 -2.86 0.44 -0.29
N TRP A 43 -2.85 1.66 0.24
CA TRP A 43 -2.92 2.86 -0.60
C TRP A 43 -1.69 2.98 -1.50
N LEU A 44 -0.51 2.63 -0.98
CA LEU A 44 0.71 2.66 -1.77
C LEU A 44 0.61 1.74 -2.99
N SER A 45 0.00 0.56 -2.82
CA SER A 45 -0.17 -0.38 -3.94
C SER A 45 -0.96 0.22 -5.10
N GLY A 46 -1.80 1.21 -4.83
CA GLY A 46 -2.61 1.87 -5.85
C GLY A 46 -1.91 3.00 -6.58
N VAL A 47 -0.75 3.46 -6.07
CA VAL A 47 -0.06 4.63 -6.64
C VAL A 47 1.35 4.33 -7.15
N VAL A 48 1.85 3.12 -6.97
CA VAL A 48 3.11 2.70 -7.58
C VAL A 48 2.87 2.23 -9.01
N ASP A 49 3.91 2.29 -9.84
CA ASP A 49 3.74 2.09 -11.29
C ASP A 49 3.93 0.66 -11.76
N SER A 50 4.90 -0.07 -11.18
CA SER A 50 5.18 -1.41 -11.65
C SER A 50 4.34 -2.46 -10.93
N ASP A 51 4.05 -3.56 -11.63
CA ASP A 51 3.34 -4.69 -11.04
C ASP A 51 4.13 -5.33 -9.90
N ASP A 52 5.47 -5.34 -10.01
CA ASP A 52 6.32 -5.85 -8.94
C ASP A 52 6.17 -5.03 -7.67
N ASP A 53 6.19 -3.70 -7.79
CA ASP A 53 6.02 -2.81 -6.64
C ASP A 53 4.62 -2.95 -6.04
N LYS A 54 3.59 -3.08 -6.88
CA LYS A 54 2.24 -3.33 -6.39
C LYS A 54 2.17 -4.64 -5.62
N ALA A 55 2.77 -5.69 -6.15
CA ALA A 55 2.77 -6.99 -5.49
C ALA A 55 3.48 -6.93 -4.14
N VAL A 56 4.62 -6.25 -4.06
CA VAL A 56 5.34 -6.09 -2.80
C VAL A 56 4.47 -5.40 -1.76
N ALA A 57 3.81 -4.29 -2.14
CA ALA A 57 2.95 -3.56 -1.21
C ALA A 57 1.78 -4.43 -0.73
N LEU A 58 1.14 -5.15 -1.66
CA LEU A 58 0.01 -6.03 -1.30
C LEU A 58 0.45 -7.20 -0.44
N GLU A 59 1.63 -7.76 -0.69
CA GLU A 59 2.19 -8.82 0.16
C GLU A 59 2.46 -8.32 1.58
N ASN A 60 2.93 -7.07 1.72
CA ASN A 60 3.10 -6.46 3.03
C ASN A 60 1.77 -6.29 3.76
N VAL A 61 0.70 -5.91 3.04
CA VAL A 61 -0.63 -5.84 3.63
C VAL A 61 -1.04 -7.21 4.19
N LEU A 62 -0.85 -8.26 3.40
CA LEU A 62 -1.26 -9.61 3.83
C LEU A 62 -0.38 -10.17 4.93
N ALA A 63 0.89 -9.75 5.03
CA ALA A 63 1.74 -10.11 6.16
C ALA A 63 1.20 -9.52 7.46
N LEU A 64 0.61 -8.32 7.39
CA LEU A 64 0.03 -7.65 8.55
C LEU A 64 -1.39 -8.14 8.84
N ASN A 65 -2.15 -8.40 7.79
CA ASN A 65 -3.55 -8.83 7.90
C ASN A 65 -3.88 -9.82 6.78
N PRO A 66 -3.72 -11.13 7.03
CA PRO A 66 -3.98 -12.14 5.98
C PRO A 66 -5.42 -12.15 5.47
N SER A 67 -6.36 -11.54 6.20
CA SER A 67 -7.77 -11.49 5.83
C SER A 67 -8.12 -10.28 4.95
N ASN A 68 -7.15 -9.44 4.60
CA ASN A 68 -7.44 -8.25 3.80
C ASN A 68 -7.81 -8.67 2.36
N GLU A 69 -9.10 -8.58 2.05
CA GLU A 69 -9.60 -9.02 0.74
C GLU A 69 -9.16 -8.13 -0.41
N TRP A 70 -8.95 -6.84 -0.15
CA TRP A 70 -8.45 -5.92 -1.18
C TRP A 70 -7.06 -6.35 -1.66
N ALA A 71 -6.19 -6.71 -0.71
CA ALA A 71 -4.85 -7.14 -1.05
C ALA A 71 -4.86 -8.51 -1.74
N ARG A 72 -5.69 -9.43 -1.27
CA ARG A 72 -5.82 -10.75 -1.90
C ARG A 72 -6.28 -10.61 -3.35
N ARG A 73 -7.33 -9.82 -3.56
CA ARG A 73 -7.87 -9.58 -4.90
C ARG A 73 -6.85 -8.88 -5.79
N GLY A 74 -6.10 -7.93 -5.23
CA GLY A 74 -5.06 -7.23 -5.99
C GLY A 74 -3.99 -8.17 -6.51
N LEU A 75 -3.53 -9.10 -5.67
CA LEU A 75 -2.54 -10.09 -6.11
C LEU A 75 -3.12 -11.04 -7.14
N GLU A 76 -4.38 -11.45 -7.00
CA GLU A 76 -5.05 -12.30 -7.99
C GLU A 76 -5.11 -11.61 -9.35
N ILE A 77 -5.47 -10.33 -9.37
CA ILE A 77 -5.51 -9.54 -10.61
C ILE A 77 -4.14 -9.47 -11.26
N LEU A 78 -3.08 -9.36 -10.46
CA LEU A 78 -1.71 -9.33 -10.97
C LEU A 78 -1.20 -10.71 -11.41
N GLY A 79 -1.96 -11.76 -11.13
CA GLY A 79 -1.53 -13.12 -11.45
C GLY A 79 -0.44 -13.63 -10.53
N ARG A 80 -0.37 -13.11 -9.31
CA ARG A 80 0.66 -13.48 -8.33
C ARG A 80 0.08 -14.43 -7.31
N PRO A 81 0.89 -15.39 -6.80
CA PRO A 81 0.41 -16.30 -5.75
C PRO A 81 0.17 -15.54 -4.45
N LEU A 82 -0.81 -16.01 -3.68
CA LEU A 82 -1.07 -15.44 -2.37
C LEU A 82 -0.03 -15.98 -1.37
N PRO A 83 0.40 -15.14 -0.38
CA PRO A 83 1.33 -15.62 0.64
C PRO A 83 0.76 -16.85 1.36
N GLY A 84 1.60 -17.87 1.52
CA GLY A 84 1.20 -19.11 2.17
C GLY A 84 0.57 -20.14 1.26
N GLU A 85 0.22 -19.78 0.04
CA GLU A 85 -0.29 -20.72 -0.97
C GLU A 85 0.86 -21.19 -1.84
N GLN A 86 1.11 -22.46 -1.80
CA GLN A 86 2.19 -23.07 -2.57
C GLN A 86 1.75 -24.38 -3.19
#